data_b220ba46150467c221e02fd00b727a56
#
_entry.id   b220ba46150467c221e02fd00b727a56
#
_cell.length_a   1.000
_cell.length_b   1.000
_cell.length_c   1.000
_cell.angle_alpha   90.00
_cell.angle_beta   90.00
_cell.angle_gamma   90.00
#
_symmetry.space_group_name_H-M   'P 1'
#
loop_
_entity.id
_entity.type
_entity.pdbx_description
1 polymer ?
#
loop_
_entity_poly.entity_id
_entity_poly.type
_entity_poly.pdbx_seq_one_letter_code
_entity_poly.pdbx_strand_id
1 'polypeptide(L)'
;MQQSSAGRKAFPLDLARTSYSYIERPNPSIQSLLARHVVAHNPEAHVLDVGCGCGANAAAVRKSNPRVSVLGVEPNERAAELAKRACTEVYNGTLDDWARTGKDMSFDAVVLSDVLEHIADPIAFVRSIAAVPAVRKATWIVSVPNYAVWYNRIRTLLGVQDYAWSGLWDRTHLRFYTRKTARHLLEYCGLSIVDEACTPSLVQSAAPVLRRLFERDVEQGDHLALAESRAYDLYRTAVEPLEAQLCAAWPGLLGFQVVFAARF
;
A
#
# COMPACT_ATOMS: atom_id res chain seq x y z
N MET A 1 -45.22 28.60 9.83
CA MET A 1 -44.87 27.25 9.38
C MET A 1 -43.36 27.25 8.99
N GLN A 2 -42.48 26.93 9.94
CA GLN A 2 -41.07 26.78 9.69
C GLN A 2 -40.82 25.35 9.31
N GLN A 3 -40.42 25.09 8.04
CA GLN A 3 -39.95 23.79 7.61
C GLN A 3 -38.58 23.49 8.21
N SER A 4 -38.53 22.48 9.05
CA SER A 4 -37.32 21.88 9.60
C SER A 4 -36.40 21.42 8.44
N SER A 5 -35.23 22.02 8.32
CA SER A 5 -34.16 21.56 7.45
C SER A 5 -33.59 20.27 8.06
N ALA A 6 -34.22 19.13 7.76
CA ALA A 6 -33.61 17.84 8.01
C ALA A 6 -32.24 17.80 7.29
N GLY A 7 -31.17 17.63 8.06
CA GLY A 7 -29.80 17.70 7.60
C GLY A 7 -29.55 16.79 6.41
N ARG A 8 -29.36 17.37 5.24
CA ARG A 8 -28.73 16.69 4.12
C ARG A 8 -27.35 16.28 4.58
N LYS A 9 -27.10 15.00 4.77
CA LYS A 9 -25.74 14.47 4.88
C LYS A 9 -24.98 15.02 3.68
N ALA A 10 -23.97 15.85 3.92
CA ALA A 10 -23.14 16.39 2.85
C ALA A 10 -22.63 15.21 2.03
N PHE A 11 -22.76 15.29 0.71
CA PHE A 11 -22.19 14.31 -0.19
C PHE A 11 -20.68 14.28 0.07
N PRO A 12 -20.07 13.12 0.33
CA PRO A 12 -18.69 13.04 0.83
C PRO A 12 -17.61 13.45 -0.18
N LEU A 13 -17.97 14.12 -1.26
CA LEU A 13 -17.11 14.60 -2.32
C LEU A 13 -16.69 16.06 -2.13
N ASP A 14 -16.13 16.41 -0.97
CA ASP A 14 -15.24 17.56 -0.94
C ASP A 14 -13.86 17.12 -1.45
N LEU A 15 -13.70 17.12 -2.76
CA LEU A 15 -12.47 16.78 -3.46
C LEU A 15 -11.30 17.73 -3.13
N ALA A 16 -11.59 18.89 -2.51
CA ALA A 16 -10.59 19.86 -2.10
C ALA A 16 -9.85 19.45 -0.80
N ARG A 17 -10.41 18.53 -0.03
CA ARG A 17 -9.76 17.99 1.17
C ARG A 17 -9.18 16.62 0.83
N THR A 18 -8.00 16.57 0.26
CA THR A 18 -7.14 15.41 0.30
C THR A 18 -6.70 15.17 1.74
N SER A 19 -7.49 14.42 2.52
CA SER A 19 -7.03 13.97 3.83
C SER A 19 -6.06 12.81 3.57
N TYR A 20 -4.79 13.14 3.55
CA TYR A 20 -3.73 12.16 3.57
C TYR A 20 -3.75 11.46 4.93
N SER A 21 -3.77 10.15 4.94
CA SER A 21 -3.61 9.39 6.20
C SER A 21 -2.13 9.38 6.56
N TYR A 22 -1.74 10.15 7.56
CA TYR A 22 -0.36 10.13 8.08
C TYR A 22 -0.08 8.94 9.00
N ILE A 23 -1.05 8.06 9.19
CA ILE A 23 -0.92 6.81 9.95
C ILE A 23 -0.83 5.68 8.94
N GLU A 24 0.38 5.34 8.57
CA GLU A 24 0.66 4.23 7.67
C GLU A 24 1.15 3.02 8.46
N ARG A 25 0.83 1.84 7.95
CA ARG A 25 1.36 0.58 8.45
C ARG A 25 2.23 -0.06 7.38
N PRO A 26 3.37 -0.64 7.76
CA PRO A 26 4.18 -1.37 6.80
C PRO A 26 3.40 -2.57 6.26
N ASN A 27 3.54 -2.83 4.96
CA ASN A 27 2.94 -4.00 4.33
C ASN A 27 3.84 -5.23 4.55
N PRO A 28 3.40 -6.25 5.33
CA PRO A 28 4.23 -7.42 5.63
C PRO A 28 4.57 -8.24 4.37
N SER A 29 3.72 -8.23 3.35
CA SER A 29 3.97 -8.93 2.10
C SER A 29 5.07 -8.24 1.28
N ILE A 30 5.13 -6.91 1.28
CA ILE A 30 6.25 -6.14 0.71
C ILE A 30 7.55 -6.49 1.44
N GLN A 31 7.54 -6.48 2.80
CA GLN A 31 8.70 -6.84 3.60
C GLN A 31 9.21 -8.25 3.28
N SER A 32 8.31 -9.22 3.16
CA SER A 32 8.63 -10.60 2.83
C SER A 32 9.27 -10.73 1.43
N LEU A 33 8.71 -10.06 0.41
CA LEU A 33 9.26 -10.11 -0.95
C LEU A 33 10.60 -9.39 -1.06
N LEU A 34 10.76 -8.22 -0.42
CA LEU A 34 12.04 -7.53 -0.34
C LEU A 34 13.11 -8.41 0.34
N ALA A 35 12.76 -9.04 1.47
CA ALA A 35 13.70 -9.92 2.17
C ALA A 35 14.17 -11.07 1.28
N ARG A 36 13.25 -11.75 0.58
CA ARG A 36 13.57 -12.92 -0.25
C ARG A 36 14.32 -12.58 -1.53
N HIS A 37 13.90 -11.55 -2.23
CA HIS A 37 14.37 -11.28 -3.60
C HIS A 37 15.46 -10.22 -3.69
N VAL A 38 15.70 -9.47 -2.62
CA VAL A 38 16.66 -8.38 -2.61
C VAL A 38 17.65 -8.54 -1.46
N VAL A 39 17.20 -8.41 -0.22
CA VAL A 39 18.07 -8.35 0.98
C VAL A 39 18.83 -9.66 1.21
N ALA A 40 18.24 -10.81 0.91
CA ALA A 40 18.92 -12.11 1.00
C ALA A 40 20.14 -12.21 0.08
N HIS A 41 20.16 -11.45 -1.02
CA HIS A 41 21.24 -11.43 -2.01
C HIS A 41 22.18 -10.24 -1.82
N ASN A 42 21.67 -9.12 -1.33
CA ASN A 42 22.43 -7.91 -1.02
C ASN A 42 21.94 -7.29 0.30
N PRO A 43 22.60 -7.60 1.43
CA PRO A 43 22.25 -7.00 2.74
C PRO A 43 22.43 -5.48 2.82
N GLU A 44 23.17 -4.89 1.89
CA GLU A 44 23.40 -3.44 1.78
C GLU A 44 22.59 -2.83 0.62
N ALA A 45 21.48 -3.47 0.26
CA ALA A 45 20.67 -3.08 -0.86
C ALA A 45 20.20 -1.62 -0.80
N HIS A 46 20.19 -1.00 -1.97
CA HIS A 46 19.65 0.33 -2.19
C HIS A 46 18.22 0.20 -2.73
N VAL A 47 17.25 0.71 -1.99
CA VAL A 47 15.81 0.63 -2.33
C VAL A 47 15.30 2.01 -2.71
N LEU A 48 14.63 2.11 -3.84
CA LEU A 48 13.84 3.27 -4.25
C LEU A 48 12.37 3.02 -3.90
N ASP A 49 11.82 3.81 -2.98
CA ASP A 49 10.41 3.74 -2.56
C ASP A 49 9.66 4.94 -3.17
N VAL A 50 8.92 4.69 -4.26
CA VAL A 50 8.21 5.72 -5.02
C VAL A 50 6.79 5.87 -4.49
N GLY A 51 6.44 7.06 -4.02
CA GLY A 51 5.24 7.30 -3.23
C GLY A 51 5.40 6.71 -1.82
N CYS A 52 6.53 7.01 -1.18
CA CYS A 52 6.88 6.36 0.10
C CYS A 52 5.98 6.77 1.28
N GLY A 53 5.08 7.74 1.10
CA GLY A 53 4.21 8.24 2.14
C GLY A 53 4.99 8.73 3.36
N CYS A 54 4.60 8.29 4.54
CA CYS A 54 5.30 8.59 5.80
C CYS A 54 6.50 7.65 6.07
N GLY A 55 6.86 6.76 5.13
CA GLY A 55 8.02 5.88 5.22
C GLY A 55 7.81 4.60 6.05
N ALA A 56 6.58 4.12 6.20
CA ALA A 56 6.30 2.95 7.03
C ALA A 56 7.02 1.68 6.55
N ASN A 57 7.06 1.44 5.22
CA ASN A 57 7.78 0.30 4.64
C ASN A 57 9.30 0.45 4.84
N ALA A 58 9.84 1.67 4.65
CA ALA A 58 11.25 1.95 4.90
C ALA A 58 11.64 1.70 6.36
N ALA A 59 10.83 2.16 7.32
CA ALA A 59 11.05 1.90 8.74
C ALA A 59 11.12 0.40 9.06
N ALA A 60 10.20 -0.38 8.50
CA ALA A 60 10.12 -1.82 8.76
C ALA A 60 11.30 -2.59 8.14
N VAL A 61 11.68 -2.30 6.88
CA VAL A 61 12.81 -2.97 6.24
C VAL A 61 14.12 -2.64 6.93
N ARG A 62 14.34 -1.38 7.31
CA ARG A 62 15.56 -0.94 8.00
C ARG A 62 15.65 -1.42 9.44
N LYS A 63 14.51 -1.59 10.12
CA LYS A 63 14.47 -2.24 11.45
C LYS A 63 14.98 -3.69 11.40
N SER A 64 14.59 -4.44 10.36
CA SER A 64 15.03 -5.83 10.18
C SER A 64 16.42 -5.93 9.57
N ASN A 65 16.82 -4.95 8.74
CA ASN A 65 18.08 -4.92 7.99
C ASN A 65 18.67 -3.51 8.03
N PRO A 66 19.41 -3.13 9.08
CA PRO A 66 19.88 -1.75 9.28
C PRO A 66 20.88 -1.25 8.21
N ARG A 67 21.47 -2.15 7.41
CA ARG A 67 22.40 -1.80 6.33
C ARG A 67 21.71 -1.44 5.03
N VAL A 68 20.41 -1.73 4.89
CA VAL A 68 19.61 -1.32 3.73
C VAL A 68 19.45 0.19 3.74
N SER A 69 19.72 0.82 2.61
CA SER A 69 19.43 2.22 2.38
C SER A 69 18.12 2.37 1.58
N VAL A 70 17.33 3.37 1.93
CA VAL A 70 16.07 3.66 1.26
C VAL A 70 16.04 5.13 0.85
N LEU A 71 15.90 5.38 -0.46
CA LEU A 71 15.51 6.68 -0.99
C LEU A 71 13.98 6.69 -1.14
N GLY A 72 13.30 7.52 -0.36
CA GLY A 72 11.89 7.79 -0.51
C GLY A 72 11.63 8.96 -1.47
N VAL A 73 10.69 8.81 -2.38
CA VAL A 73 10.21 9.90 -3.25
C VAL A 73 8.74 10.12 -2.93
N GLU A 74 8.39 11.33 -2.47
CA GLU A 74 7.03 11.63 -2.00
C GLU A 74 6.63 13.07 -2.37
N PRO A 75 5.56 13.26 -3.17
CA PRO A 75 5.11 14.60 -3.54
C PRO A 75 4.47 15.39 -2.40
N ASN A 76 3.84 14.71 -1.42
CA ASN A 76 3.22 15.39 -0.30
C ASN A 76 4.27 15.85 0.70
N GLU A 77 4.45 17.17 0.88
CA GLU A 77 5.47 17.76 1.72
C GLU A 77 5.44 17.25 3.16
N ARG A 78 4.24 17.16 3.76
CA ARG A 78 4.10 16.74 5.15
C ARG A 78 4.43 15.23 5.31
N ALA A 79 4.04 14.39 4.37
CA ALA A 79 4.38 12.98 4.39
C ALA A 79 5.89 12.80 4.19
N ALA A 80 6.49 13.51 3.23
CA ALA A 80 7.92 13.50 2.98
C ALA A 80 8.72 13.92 4.23
N GLU A 81 8.25 14.93 4.98
CA GLU A 81 8.90 15.35 6.22
C GLU A 81 8.86 14.25 7.30
N LEU A 82 7.75 13.53 7.41
CA LEU A 82 7.64 12.38 8.32
C LEU A 82 8.53 11.22 7.88
N ALA A 83 8.61 10.96 6.57
CA ALA A 83 9.43 9.90 5.99
C ALA A 83 10.94 10.05 6.25
N LYS A 84 11.44 11.28 6.49
CA LYS A 84 12.86 11.52 6.85
C LYS A 84 13.31 10.77 8.11
N ARG A 85 12.39 10.39 8.97
CA ARG A 85 12.69 9.61 10.19
C ARG A 85 12.95 8.12 9.89
N ALA A 86 12.46 7.66 8.75
CA ALA A 86 12.45 6.25 8.36
C ALA A 86 13.37 5.95 7.17
N CYS A 87 13.33 6.78 6.14
CA CYS A 87 14.17 6.66 4.96
C CYS A 87 15.62 7.13 5.25
N THR A 88 16.57 6.65 4.45
CA THR A 88 17.95 7.14 4.49
C THR A 88 18.05 8.52 3.85
N GLU A 89 17.31 8.71 2.77
CA GLU A 89 17.16 9.98 2.05
C GLU A 89 15.69 10.12 1.61
N VAL A 90 15.19 11.36 1.56
CA VAL A 90 13.84 11.66 1.04
C VAL A 90 13.95 12.77 0.02
N TYR A 91 13.36 12.56 -1.14
CA TYR A 91 13.13 13.57 -2.14
C TYR A 91 11.65 14.01 -2.09
N ASN A 92 11.41 15.25 -1.75
CA ASN A 92 10.05 15.80 -1.81
C ASN A 92 9.76 16.31 -3.22
N GLY A 93 8.96 15.56 -3.97
CA GLY A 93 8.63 15.82 -5.35
C GLY A 93 8.24 14.55 -6.09
N THR A 94 8.19 14.64 -7.42
CA THR A 94 7.94 13.48 -8.29
C THR A 94 9.23 12.73 -8.62
N LEU A 95 9.09 11.48 -9.07
CA LEU A 95 10.25 10.70 -9.54
C LEU A 95 10.90 11.36 -10.76
N ASP A 96 10.11 11.95 -11.65
CA ASP A 96 10.64 12.67 -12.84
C ASP A 96 11.51 13.85 -12.42
N ASP A 97 11.10 14.58 -11.37
CA ASP A 97 11.89 15.70 -10.84
C ASP A 97 13.18 15.19 -10.19
N TRP A 98 13.12 14.10 -9.44
CA TRP A 98 14.29 13.47 -8.88
C TRP A 98 15.27 13.00 -9.99
N ALA A 99 14.78 12.33 -11.02
CA ALA A 99 15.61 11.85 -12.13
C ALA A 99 16.34 12.99 -12.86
N ARG A 100 15.73 14.18 -12.94
CA ARG A 100 16.36 15.37 -13.52
C ARG A 100 17.51 15.93 -12.66
N THR A 101 17.62 15.56 -11.39
CA THR A 101 18.76 15.99 -10.55
C THR A 101 20.10 15.45 -11.04
N GLY A 102 20.06 14.42 -11.92
CA GLY A 102 21.27 13.80 -12.49
C GLY A 102 22.11 13.04 -11.46
N LYS A 103 21.57 12.72 -10.28
CA LYS A 103 22.29 11.90 -9.29
C LYS A 103 22.61 10.54 -9.89
N ASP A 104 23.88 10.18 -9.90
CA ASP A 104 24.35 8.86 -10.32
C ASP A 104 24.16 7.87 -9.17
N MET A 105 23.05 7.14 -9.23
CA MET A 105 22.69 6.12 -8.26
C MET A 105 22.20 4.87 -8.99
N SER A 106 22.33 3.72 -8.34
CA SER A 106 21.70 2.48 -8.79
C SER A 106 20.89 1.88 -7.65
N PHE A 107 19.78 1.23 -7.99
CA PHE A 107 18.89 0.61 -7.03
C PHE A 107 18.80 -0.89 -7.28
N ASP A 108 18.77 -1.65 -6.19
CA ASP A 108 18.54 -3.10 -6.20
C ASP A 108 17.04 -3.42 -6.20
N ALA A 109 16.23 -2.50 -5.67
CA ALA A 109 14.77 -2.61 -5.68
C ALA A 109 14.07 -1.29 -5.98
N VAL A 110 12.90 -1.40 -6.63
CA VAL A 110 11.88 -0.34 -6.72
C VAL A 110 10.64 -0.82 -5.99
N VAL A 111 10.14 -0.03 -5.06
CA VAL A 111 8.89 -0.29 -4.34
C VAL A 111 7.82 0.68 -4.83
N LEU A 112 6.65 0.14 -5.17
CA LEU A 112 5.41 0.87 -5.45
C LEU A 112 4.35 0.29 -4.51
N SER A 113 4.20 0.90 -3.34
CA SER A 113 3.25 0.44 -2.33
C SER A 113 1.96 1.22 -2.39
N ASP A 114 0.93 0.61 -2.98
CA ASP A 114 -0.40 1.22 -3.12
C ASP A 114 -0.33 2.61 -3.80
N VAL A 115 0.35 2.66 -4.93
CA VAL A 115 0.57 3.88 -5.75
C VAL A 115 -0.24 3.84 -7.05
N LEU A 116 -0.28 2.68 -7.73
CA LEU A 116 -0.82 2.59 -9.08
C LEU A 116 -2.32 2.88 -9.18
N GLU A 117 -3.07 2.66 -8.12
CA GLU A 117 -4.49 2.98 -8.04
C GLU A 117 -4.77 4.49 -8.05
N HIS A 118 -3.79 5.31 -7.68
CA HIS A 118 -3.89 6.77 -7.66
C HIS A 118 -3.42 7.41 -8.98
N ILE A 119 -2.86 6.60 -9.89
CA ILE A 119 -2.26 7.11 -11.14
C ILE A 119 -3.28 7.07 -12.28
N ALA A 120 -3.45 8.21 -12.96
CA ALA A 120 -4.40 8.32 -14.07
C ALA A 120 -3.96 7.49 -15.28
N ASP A 121 -2.68 7.46 -15.63
CA ASP A 121 -2.08 6.60 -16.65
C ASP A 121 -0.97 5.73 -16.04
N PRO A 122 -1.32 4.56 -15.49
CA PRO A 122 -0.36 3.68 -14.83
C PRO A 122 0.63 3.05 -15.80
N ILE A 123 0.29 2.91 -17.10
CA ILE A 123 1.19 2.37 -18.12
C ILE A 123 2.33 3.36 -18.39
N ALA A 124 1.97 4.62 -18.64
CA ALA A 124 2.97 5.67 -18.85
C ALA A 124 3.83 5.85 -17.60
N PHE A 125 3.23 5.78 -16.41
CA PHE A 125 3.94 5.90 -15.13
C PHE A 125 4.96 4.76 -14.90
N VAL A 126 4.58 3.50 -15.07
CA VAL A 126 5.51 2.36 -14.93
C VAL A 126 6.63 2.45 -15.95
N ARG A 127 6.33 2.86 -17.20
CA ARG A 127 7.34 3.03 -18.25
C ARG A 127 8.28 4.20 -17.98
N SER A 128 7.80 5.30 -17.40
CA SER A 128 8.67 6.43 -17.02
C SER A 128 9.67 6.02 -15.95
N ILE A 129 9.24 5.25 -14.93
CA ILE A 129 10.14 4.68 -13.93
C ILE A 129 11.17 3.75 -14.60
N ALA A 130 10.72 2.83 -15.47
CA ALA A 130 11.57 1.86 -16.15
C ALA A 130 12.62 2.53 -17.05
N ALA A 131 12.34 3.72 -17.57
CA ALA A 131 13.26 4.51 -18.38
C ALA A 131 14.43 5.11 -17.57
N VAL A 132 14.31 5.18 -16.23
CA VAL A 132 15.37 5.69 -15.36
C VAL A 132 16.53 4.67 -15.31
N PRO A 133 17.75 5.02 -15.75
CA PRO A 133 18.88 4.07 -15.79
C PRO A 133 19.19 3.42 -14.46
N ALA A 134 18.98 4.14 -13.34
CA ALA A 134 19.24 3.72 -11.98
C ALA A 134 18.45 2.47 -11.55
N VAL A 135 17.31 2.18 -12.18
CA VAL A 135 16.44 1.04 -11.83
C VAL A 135 16.47 -0.12 -12.83
N ARG A 136 17.35 -0.05 -13.83
CA ARG A 136 17.37 -1.01 -14.96
C ARG A 136 17.52 -2.46 -14.53
N LYS A 137 18.21 -2.74 -13.41
CA LYS A 137 18.45 -4.08 -12.86
C LYS A 137 17.69 -4.35 -11.57
N ALA A 138 16.85 -3.40 -11.16
CA ALA A 138 16.13 -3.49 -9.91
C ALA A 138 15.06 -4.59 -9.93
N THR A 139 14.84 -5.23 -8.79
CA THR A 139 13.65 -6.03 -8.55
C THR A 139 12.51 -5.09 -8.15
N TRP A 140 11.41 -5.17 -8.85
CA TRP A 140 10.22 -4.36 -8.57
C TRP A 140 9.32 -5.06 -7.57
N ILE A 141 8.93 -4.38 -6.51
CA ILE A 141 7.96 -4.85 -5.53
C ILE A 141 6.76 -3.92 -5.60
N VAL A 142 5.65 -4.43 -6.13
CA VAL A 142 4.47 -3.63 -6.43
C VAL A 142 3.27 -4.17 -5.70
N SER A 143 2.62 -3.36 -4.88
CA SER A 143 1.32 -3.69 -4.28
C SER A 143 0.19 -2.84 -4.85
N VAL A 144 -1.00 -3.44 -4.90
CA VAL A 144 -2.25 -2.76 -5.17
C VAL A 144 -3.39 -3.37 -4.35
N PRO A 145 -4.40 -2.58 -3.96
CA PRO A 145 -5.62 -3.10 -3.35
C PRO A 145 -6.34 -4.06 -4.29
N ASN A 146 -6.78 -5.21 -3.78
CA ASN A 146 -7.52 -6.20 -4.55
C ASN A 146 -9.02 -5.92 -4.50
N TYR A 147 -9.53 -5.28 -5.54
CA TYR A 147 -10.97 -4.98 -5.66
C TYR A 147 -11.87 -6.24 -5.66
N ALA A 148 -11.33 -7.38 -6.09
CA ALA A 148 -12.04 -8.65 -6.14
C ALA A 148 -12.00 -9.47 -4.84
N VAL A 149 -11.58 -8.88 -3.72
CA VAL A 149 -11.61 -9.53 -2.41
C VAL A 149 -13.04 -9.91 -2.01
N TRP A 150 -13.21 -11.03 -1.30
CA TRP A 150 -14.49 -11.68 -1.03
C TRP A 150 -15.58 -10.75 -0.50
N TYR A 151 -15.28 -9.92 0.51
CA TYR A 151 -16.26 -9.03 1.10
C TYR A 151 -16.70 -7.93 0.15
N ASN A 152 -15.82 -7.46 -0.73
CA ASN A 152 -16.14 -6.45 -1.72
C ASN A 152 -17.05 -7.02 -2.82
N ARG A 153 -16.87 -8.30 -3.19
CA ARG A 153 -17.82 -8.98 -4.10
C ARG A 153 -19.22 -9.00 -3.51
N ILE A 154 -19.35 -9.28 -2.21
CA ILE A 154 -20.64 -9.26 -1.51
C ILE A 154 -21.22 -7.83 -1.50
N ARG A 155 -20.41 -6.83 -1.14
CA ARG A 155 -20.85 -5.43 -1.15
C ARG A 155 -21.32 -4.98 -2.53
N THR A 156 -20.58 -5.31 -3.57
CA THR A 156 -20.92 -4.99 -4.96
C THR A 156 -22.20 -5.68 -5.39
N LEU A 157 -22.41 -6.96 -5.02
CA LEU A 157 -23.64 -7.70 -5.29
C LEU A 157 -24.85 -7.05 -4.61
N LEU A 158 -24.67 -6.49 -3.41
CA LEU A 158 -25.69 -5.78 -2.66
C LEU A 158 -25.86 -4.30 -3.07
N GLY A 159 -25.12 -3.83 -4.09
CA GLY A 159 -25.14 -2.44 -4.54
C GLY A 159 -24.51 -1.45 -3.57
N VAL A 160 -23.69 -1.91 -2.62
CA VAL A 160 -23.03 -1.08 -1.61
C VAL A 160 -21.63 -0.72 -2.10
N GLN A 161 -21.48 0.47 -2.66
CA GLN A 161 -20.24 0.98 -3.26
C GLN A 161 -19.95 2.43 -2.82
N ASP A 162 -20.11 2.70 -1.53
CA ASP A 162 -19.88 4.04 -1.00
C ASP A 162 -18.39 4.35 -0.91
N TYR A 163 -18.01 5.53 -1.38
CA TYR A 163 -16.66 6.04 -1.19
C TYR A 163 -16.34 6.26 0.29
N ALA A 164 -15.10 5.97 0.65
CA ALA A 164 -14.57 6.07 1.99
C ALA A 164 -13.34 7.02 2.04
N TRP A 165 -12.88 7.32 3.23
CA TRP A 165 -11.66 8.10 3.45
C TRP A 165 -10.38 7.25 3.40
N SER A 166 -10.51 5.94 3.38
CA SER A 166 -9.39 5.00 3.34
C SER A 166 -9.86 3.62 2.90
N GLY A 167 -8.91 2.74 2.55
CA GLY A 167 -9.17 1.36 2.17
C GLY A 167 -9.57 1.22 0.71
N LEU A 168 -10.25 0.12 0.38
CA LEU A 168 -10.53 -0.27 -1.01
C LEU A 168 -11.33 0.78 -1.80
N TRP A 169 -12.24 1.47 -1.14
CA TRP A 169 -13.10 2.51 -1.72
C TRP A 169 -12.61 3.93 -1.39
N ASP A 170 -11.31 4.07 -1.17
CA ASP A 170 -10.74 5.40 -0.99
C ASP A 170 -11.11 6.29 -2.19
N ARG A 171 -11.62 7.47 -1.90
CA ARG A 171 -12.07 8.44 -2.91
C ARG A 171 -10.96 8.94 -3.83
N THR A 172 -9.69 8.73 -3.46
CA THR A 172 -8.52 9.09 -4.26
C THR A 172 -8.12 7.99 -5.24
N HIS A 173 -8.74 6.80 -5.16
CA HIS A 173 -8.50 5.71 -6.10
C HIS A 173 -9.13 6.02 -7.45
N LEU A 174 -8.31 6.15 -8.46
CA LEU A 174 -8.72 6.35 -9.86
C LEU A 174 -8.84 5.02 -10.60
N ARG A 175 -8.19 3.97 -10.12
CA ARG A 175 -8.14 2.64 -10.71
C ARG A 175 -8.45 1.58 -9.66
N PHE A 176 -9.15 0.52 -10.10
CA PHE A 176 -9.51 -0.62 -9.26
C PHE A 176 -8.90 -1.87 -9.88
N TYR A 177 -8.02 -2.52 -9.12
CA TYR A 177 -7.30 -3.70 -9.60
C TYR A 177 -7.85 -4.97 -8.99
N THR A 178 -7.82 -6.03 -9.78
CA THR A 178 -7.85 -7.41 -9.29
C THR A 178 -6.44 -7.98 -9.42
N ARG A 179 -6.17 -9.12 -8.78
CA ARG A 179 -4.91 -9.85 -8.99
C ARG A 179 -4.59 -10.03 -10.48
N LYS A 180 -5.58 -10.41 -11.29
CA LYS A 180 -5.41 -10.66 -12.72
C LYS A 180 -5.09 -9.38 -13.49
N THR A 181 -5.82 -8.29 -13.25
CA THR A 181 -5.63 -7.04 -13.99
C THR A 181 -4.35 -6.32 -13.58
N ALA A 182 -3.93 -6.41 -12.32
CA ALA A 182 -2.65 -5.86 -11.87
C ALA A 182 -1.47 -6.62 -12.50
N ARG A 183 -1.50 -7.97 -12.48
CA ARG A 183 -0.51 -8.80 -13.16
C ARG A 183 -0.41 -8.43 -14.64
N HIS A 184 -1.55 -8.36 -15.33
CA HIS A 184 -1.58 -8.03 -16.76
C HIS A 184 -1.01 -6.64 -17.05
N LEU A 185 -1.27 -5.63 -16.20
CA LEU A 185 -0.68 -4.31 -16.32
C LEU A 185 0.86 -4.37 -16.28
N LEU A 186 1.42 -5.06 -15.28
CA LEU A 186 2.86 -5.16 -15.09
C LEU A 186 3.52 -5.92 -16.27
N GLU A 187 2.93 -7.03 -16.69
CA GLU A 187 3.40 -7.82 -17.84
C GLU A 187 3.31 -7.01 -19.15
N TYR A 188 2.24 -6.25 -19.35
CA TYR A 188 2.08 -5.35 -20.50
C TYR A 188 3.13 -4.25 -20.53
N CYS A 189 3.62 -3.81 -19.36
CA CYS A 189 4.73 -2.87 -19.26
C CYS A 189 6.10 -3.52 -19.46
N GLY A 190 6.18 -4.84 -19.67
CA GLY A 190 7.43 -5.58 -19.92
C GLY A 190 8.03 -6.24 -18.67
N LEU A 191 7.35 -6.17 -17.52
CA LEU A 191 7.80 -6.80 -16.29
C LEU A 191 7.42 -8.29 -16.26
N SER A 192 8.37 -9.15 -15.93
CA SER A 192 8.15 -10.58 -15.70
C SER A 192 7.92 -10.83 -14.20
N ILE A 193 6.76 -11.35 -13.84
CA ILE A 193 6.43 -11.66 -12.43
C ILE A 193 7.24 -12.90 -12.00
N VAL A 194 8.07 -12.73 -10.96
CA VAL A 194 8.93 -13.79 -10.42
C VAL A 194 8.39 -14.38 -9.11
N ASP A 195 7.60 -13.63 -8.37
CA ASP A 195 6.98 -14.10 -7.13
C ASP A 195 5.74 -13.25 -6.81
N GLU A 196 4.90 -13.76 -5.92
CA GLU A 196 3.65 -13.14 -5.56
C GLU A 196 3.30 -13.42 -4.10
N ALA A 197 2.76 -12.42 -3.42
CA ALA A 197 2.23 -12.52 -2.08
C ALA A 197 0.90 -11.77 -1.97
N CYS A 198 0.20 -11.96 -0.87
CA CYS A 198 -1.00 -11.19 -0.57
C CYS A 198 -1.07 -10.85 0.91
N THR A 199 -1.63 -9.69 1.21
CA THR A 199 -1.95 -9.31 2.59
C THR A 199 -3.31 -9.90 2.96
N PRO A 200 -3.42 -10.67 4.04
CA PRO A 200 -4.69 -11.26 4.48
C PRO A 200 -5.77 -10.22 4.77
N SER A 201 -7.02 -10.60 4.60
CA SER A 201 -8.16 -9.68 4.73
C SER A 201 -9.29 -10.14 5.62
N LEU A 202 -9.28 -11.38 6.14
CA LEU A 202 -10.46 -11.94 6.82
C LEU A 202 -10.83 -11.12 8.05
N VAL A 203 -9.86 -10.82 8.92
CA VAL A 203 -10.11 -10.02 10.13
C VAL A 203 -10.22 -8.53 9.83
N GLN A 204 -9.41 -7.99 8.90
CA GLN A 204 -9.56 -6.60 8.49
C GLN A 204 -10.94 -6.31 7.88
N SER A 205 -11.51 -7.28 7.15
CA SER A 205 -12.85 -7.18 6.57
C SER A 205 -13.95 -7.32 7.61
N ALA A 206 -13.71 -8.12 8.65
CA ALA A 206 -14.61 -8.24 9.80
C ALA A 206 -14.44 -7.06 10.79
N ALA A 207 -13.39 -6.25 10.66
CA ALA A 207 -13.12 -5.14 11.55
C ALA A 207 -14.31 -4.19 11.78
N PRO A 208 -15.12 -3.80 10.78
CA PRO A 208 -16.31 -2.97 11.04
C PRO A 208 -17.36 -3.66 11.92
N VAL A 209 -17.50 -4.99 11.80
CA VAL A 209 -18.43 -5.80 12.61
C VAL A 209 -17.84 -6.05 13.99
N LEU A 210 -16.56 -6.43 14.05
CA LEU A 210 -15.81 -6.60 15.28
C LEU A 210 -15.69 -5.28 16.03
N ARG A 211 -15.45 -4.16 15.34
CA ARG A 211 -15.48 -2.83 15.90
C ARG A 211 -16.80 -2.56 16.62
N ARG A 212 -17.95 -2.78 15.98
CA ARG A 212 -19.26 -2.59 16.61
C ARG A 212 -19.47 -3.48 17.84
N LEU A 213 -18.83 -4.64 17.91
CA LEU A 213 -18.90 -5.54 19.05
C LEU A 213 -17.95 -5.12 20.18
N PHE A 214 -16.82 -4.49 19.86
CA PHE A 214 -15.79 -4.06 20.81
C PHE A 214 -15.77 -2.55 21.10
N GLU A 215 -16.36 -1.71 20.21
CA GLU A 215 -16.47 -0.26 20.39
C GLU A 215 -17.71 0.09 21.23
N ARG A 216 -17.74 -0.29 22.49
CA ARG A 216 -18.56 0.45 23.46
C ARG A 216 -17.83 1.67 24.03
N ASP A 217 -16.50 1.77 23.89
CA ASP A 217 -15.69 2.76 24.60
C ASP A 217 -14.50 3.37 23.85
N VAL A 218 -14.43 3.33 22.50
CA VAL A 218 -13.31 3.96 21.77
C VAL A 218 -13.82 5.09 20.90
N GLU A 219 -13.49 6.34 21.28
CA GLU A 219 -13.72 7.53 20.46
C GLU A 219 -13.11 7.40 19.08
N GLN A 220 -13.81 7.95 18.07
CA GLN A 220 -13.41 7.91 16.66
C GLN A 220 -11.99 8.43 16.47
N GLY A 221 -11.05 7.54 16.17
CA GLY A 221 -9.69 7.92 15.71
C GLY A 221 -8.52 7.14 16.28
N ASP A 222 -8.67 6.36 17.34
CA ASP A 222 -7.52 5.72 18.00
C ASP A 222 -7.26 4.31 17.46
N HIS A 223 -6.69 4.25 16.23
CA HIS A 223 -6.21 3.00 15.65
C HIS A 223 -4.97 2.45 16.38
N LEU A 224 -4.29 3.26 17.18
CA LEU A 224 -3.11 2.86 17.96
C LEU A 224 -3.52 1.99 19.15
N ALA A 225 -4.62 2.31 19.83
CA ALA A 225 -5.12 1.55 20.98
C ALA A 225 -5.48 0.08 20.63
N LEU A 226 -5.95 -0.16 19.40
CA LEU A 226 -6.21 -1.51 18.90
C LEU A 226 -4.91 -2.29 18.62
N ALA A 227 -3.86 -1.62 18.15
CA ALA A 227 -2.57 -2.24 17.84
C ALA A 227 -1.79 -2.64 19.10
N GLU A 228 -2.08 -2.03 20.25
CA GLU A 228 -1.47 -2.31 21.57
C GLU A 228 -2.33 -3.26 22.43
N SER A 229 -3.48 -3.71 21.92
CA SER A 229 -4.37 -4.58 22.69
C SER A 229 -3.88 -6.04 22.70
N ARG A 230 -4.07 -6.73 23.85
CA ARG A 230 -3.84 -8.18 23.97
C ARG A 230 -4.62 -9.00 22.94
N ALA A 231 -5.79 -8.53 22.52
CA ALA A 231 -6.59 -9.16 21.49
C ALA A 231 -5.90 -9.11 20.12
N TYR A 232 -5.20 -8.02 19.82
CA TYR A 232 -4.41 -7.90 18.58
C TYR A 232 -3.17 -8.81 18.61
N ASP A 233 -2.50 -8.93 19.74
CA ASP A 233 -1.36 -9.86 19.89
C ASP A 233 -1.81 -11.32 19.75
N LEU A 234 -2.95 -11.70 20.32
CA LEU A 234 -3.53 -13.02 20.14
C LEU A 234 -3.92 -13.29 18.67
N TYR A 235 -4.49 -12.29 18.00
CA TYR A 235 -4.77 -12.37 16.58
C TYR A 235 -3.49 -12.63 15.78
N ARG A 236 -2.45 -11.83 15.99
CA ARG A 236 -1.16 -11.96 15.29
C ARG A 236 -0.50 -13.32 15.48
N THR A 237 -0.61 -13.89 16.69
CA THR A 237 0.07 -15.14 17.02
C THR A 237 -0.72 -16.38 16.62
N ALA A 238 -2.04 -16.35 16.73
CA ALA A 238 -2.88 -17.52 16.53
C ALA A 238 -3.66 -17.52 15.20
N VAL A 239 -4.14 -16.36 14.74
CA VAL A 239 -5.05 -16.29 13.58
C VAL A 239 -4.33 -15.87 12.30
N GLU A 240 -3.46 -14.87 12.37
CA GLU A 240 -2.75 -14.34 11.20
C GLU A 240 -1.97 -15.40 10.42
N PRO A 241 -1.27 -16.39 11.04
CA PRO A 241 -0.57 -17.44 10.29
C PRO A 241 -1.52 -18.34 9.49
N LEU A 242 -2.68 -18.68 10.05
CA LEU A 242 -3.70 -19.49 9.35
C LEU A 242 -4.34 -18.68 8.23
N GLU A 243 -4.63 -17.43 8.49
CA GLU A 243 -5.17 -16.49 7.50
C GLU A 243 -4.20 -16.30 6.34
N ALA A 244 -2.90 -16.19 6.61
CA ALA A 244 -1.86 -16.09 5.60
C ALA A 244 -1.79 -17.34 4.71
N GLN A 245 -1.93 -18.53 5.27
CA GLN A 245 -1.98 -19.79 4.50
C GLN A 245 -3.20 -19.86 3.58
N LEU A 246 -4.38 -19.50 4.10
CA LEU A 246 -5.62 -19.47 3.31
C LEU A 246 -5.52 -18.41 2.21
N CYS A 247 -4.96 -17.25 2.52
CA CYS A 247 -4.72 -16.19 1.55
C CYS A 247 -3.76 -16.64 0.45
N ALA A 248 -2.69 -17.34 0.77
CA ALA A 248 -1.77 -17.91 -0.21
C ALA A 248 -2.44 -18.94 -1.13
N ALA A 249 -3.41 -19.72 -0.62
CA ALA A 249 -4.17 -20.67 -1.44
C ALA A 249 -5.16 -19.98 -2.41
N TRP A 250 -5.77 -18.86 -2.00
CA TRP A 250 -6.74 -18.11 -2.81
C TRP A 250 -6.49 -16.59 -2.78
N PRO A 251 -5.33 -16.12 -3.29
CA PRO A 251 -4.92 -14.72 -3.16
C PRO A 251 -5.90 -13.74 -3.82
N GLY A 252 -6.53 -14.10 -4.93
CA GLY A 252 -7.52 -13.27 -5.62
C GLY A 252 -8.87 -13.16 -4.90
N LEU A 253 -9.17 -14.05 -3.94
CA LEU A 253 -10.41 -14.02 -3.16
C LEU A 253 -10.20 -13.48 -1.74
N LEU A 254 -9.11 -13.89 -1.09
CA LEU A 254 -8.87 -13.65 0.33
C LEU A 254 -7.83 -12.55 0.59
N GLY A 255 -7.00 -12.20 -0.42
CA GLY A 255 -6.03 -11.12 -0.30
C GLY A 255 -6.68 -9.75 -0.35
N PHE A 256 -6.44 -8.91 0.64
CA PHE A 256 -6.83 -7.49 0.64
C PHE A 256 -5.96 -6.69 -0.34
N GLN A 257 -4.65 -6.92 -0.31
CA GLN A 257 -3.70 -6.42 -1.28
C GLN A 257 -3.04 -7.61 -1.99
N VAL A 258 -2.73 -7.44 -3.25
CA VAL A 258 -1.84 -8.33 -3.98
C VAL A 258 -0.50 -7.64 -4.17
N VAL A 259 0.58 -8.38 -3.96
CA VAL A 259 1.94 -7.87 -4.03
C VAL A 259 2.73 -8.74 -4.98
N PHE A 260 3.41 -8.13 -5.93
CA PHE A 260 4.21 -8.80 -6.94
C PHE A 260 5.68 -8.44 -6.78
N ALA A 261 6.55 -9.46 -6.90
CA ALA A 261 7.95 -9.25 -7.24
C ALA A 261 8.12 -9.47 -8.74
N ALA A 262 8.75 -8.52 -9.44
CA ALA A 262 8.89 -8.56 -10.89
C ALA A 262 10.26 -8.03 -11.34
N ARG A 263 10.66 -8.38 -12.57
CA ARG A 263 11.91 -7.93 -13.21
C ARG A 263 11.69 -7.68 -14.70
N PHE A 264 12.46 -6.76 -15.25
CA PHE A 264 12.54 -6.60 -16.70
C PHE A 264 13.38 -7.68 -17.34
#